data_cf2ea4a59a2f429c5cc97bfc14005ea9
#
_entry.id   cf2ea4a59a2f429c5cc97bfc14005ea9
#
_cell.length_a   1.000
_cell.length_b   1.000
_cell.length_c   1.000
_cell.angle_alpha   90.00
_cell.angle_beta   90.00
_cell.angle_gamma   90.00
#
_symmetry.space_group_name_H-M   'P 1'
#
loop_
_entity.id
_entity.type
_entity.pdbx_description
1 polymer ?
#
loop_
_entity_poly.entity_id
_entity_poly.type
_entity_poly.pdbx_seq_one_letter_code
_entity_poly.pdbx_strand_id
1 'polypeptide(L)'
;MFYERNYHMANKNQTSIIKDVKFYYAKLDKPVSPFGTEIYDIQLRFPKHRIKEMTAYGKPREVEDGNFAINITRKAKNAKGQKTPVRVVDAEKNPIKDLIGNGSEGNVIVYQYDWNVSGRSGTKTILIAVQVTNLIKYVPETEVDFDILEPVAKDNEPVSADF
;
A
#
# COMPACT_ATOMS: atom_id res chain seq x y z
N MET A 1 -33.83 -17.71 0.42
CA MET A 1 -33.45 -17.76 0.02
C MET A 1 -33.06 -17.79 0.05
N PHE A 2 -33.05 -17.58 0.15
CA PHE A 2 -32.48 -17.59 -0.15
C PHE A 2 -31.89 -17.24 0.01
N TYR A 3 -31.86 -16.80 0.30
CA TYR A 3 -31.22 -16.47 0.23
C TYR A 3 -30.63 -15.89 0.74
N GLU A 4 -30.62 -15.66 1.12
CA GLU A 4 -30.10 -15.22 1.33
C GLU A 4 -29.38 -15.23 1.86
N ARG A 5 -29.41 -15.25 2.12
CA ARG A 5 -28.66 -15.39 2.31
C ARG A 5 -27.81 -15.53 2.40
N ASN A 6 -27.72 -15.42 2.51
CA ASN A 6 -26.98 -15.71 2.21
C ASN A 6 -26.31 -15.27 2.19
N TYR A 7 -26.05 -14.83 2.32
CA TYR A 7 -25.37 -14.46 2.06
C TYR A 7 -24.28 -14.28 2.22
N HIS A 8 -23.86 -13.92 2.77
CA HIS A 8 -22.98 -14.07 2.82
C HIS A 8 -22.11 -14.51 2.55
N MET A 9 -21.91 -14.66 2.50
CA MET A 9 -21.17 -15.19 2.20
C MET A 9 -20.70 -15.45 1.35
N ALA A 10 -20.45 -15.38 1.12
CA ALA A 10 -19.99 -15.71 0.57
C ALA A 10 -19.50 -15.87 -0.38
N ASN A 11 -18.96 -16.06 -1.00
CA ASN A 11 -18.51 -16.28 -1.89
C ASN A 11 -17.73 -15.51 -2.42
N LYS A 12 -16.94 -15.64 -2.29
CA LYS A 12 -16.28 -14.74 -2.48
C LYS A 12 -15.09 -14.86 -3.20
N ASN A 13 -14.99 -15.49 -4.30
CA ASN A 13 -13.95 -15.38 -5.27
C ASN A 13 -14.32 -14.18 -6.11
N GLN A 14 -13.97 -13.01 -5.65
CA GLN A 14 -14.37 -11.80 -6.35
C GLN A 14 -13.28 -10.74 -6.32
N THR A 15 -13.28 -9.92 -7.34
CA THR A 15 -12.40 -8.77 -7.46
C THR A 15 -13.18 -7.54 -7.05
N SER A 16 -12.58 -6.68 -6.25
CA SER A 16 -13.21 -5.45 -5.78
C SER A 16 -12.26 -4.29 -5.92
N ILE A 17 -12.80 -3.08 -5.94
CA ILE A 17 -12.01 -1.85 -5.96
C ILE A 17 -12.25 -1.09 -4.66
N ILE A 18 -11.17 -0.78 -3.95
CA ILE A 18 -11.22 0.08 -2.77
C ILE A 18 -10.84 1.46 -3.25
N LYS A 19 -11.75 2.43 -3.11
CA LYS A 19 -11.56 3.76 -3.66
C LYS A 19 -11.16 4.78 -2.62
N ASP A 20 -10.42 5.80 -3.07
CA ASP A 20 -10.16 7.01 -2.29
C ASP A 20 -9.54 6.74 -0.94
N VAL A 21 -8.39 6.10 -0.95
CA VAL A 21 -7.62 5.83 0.25
C VAL A 21 -6.26 6.49 0.13
N LYS A 22 -5.59 6.67 1.26
CA LYS A 22 -4.21 7.17 1.29
C LYS A 22 -3.27 6.00 1.46
N PHE A 23 -2.13 6.09 0.79
CA PHE A 23 -1.13 5.02 0.78
C PHE A 23 0.03 5.37 1.69
N TYR A 24 0.43 4.41 2.52
CA TYR A 24 1.57 4.56 3.41
C TYR A 24 2.43 3.31 3.34
N TYR A 25 3.74 3.50 3.47
CA TYR A 25 4.73 2.42 3.53
C TYR A 25 4.56 1.41 2.39
N ALA A 26 4.32 1.90 1.19
CA ALA A 26 4.13 1.04 0.02
C ALA A 26 5.45 0.36 -0.35
N LYS A 27 5.40 -0.98 -0.47
CA LYS A 27 6.53 -1.80 -0.89
C LYS A 27 6.07 -2.59 -2.10
N LEU A 28 5.97 -1.91 -3.24
CA LEU A 28 5.39 -2.47 -4.45
C LEU A 28 6.41 -2.67 -5.58
N ASP A 29 7.56 -2.03 -5.48
CA ASP A 29 8.62 -2.15 -6.47
C ASP A 29 9.51 -3.36 -6.18
N LYS A 30 9.80 -3.60 -4.90
CA LYS A 30 10.61 -4.71 -4.44
C LYS A 30 9.92 -5.38 -3.27
N PRO A 31 9.81 -6.71 -3.28
CA PRO A 31 9.17 -7.40 -2.17
C PRO A 31 10.02 -7.33 -0.91
N VAL A 32 9.37 -7.47 0.24
CA VAL A 32 10.02 -7.53 1.54
C VAL A 32 9.73 -8.88 2.18
N SER A 33 10.58 -9.30 3.11
CA SER A 33 10.46 -10.62 3.75
C SER A 33 10.37 -10.48 5.26
N PRO A 34 9.28 -9.91 5.79
CA PRO A 34 9.19 -9.69 7.24
C PRO A 34 9.20 -10.99 8.05
N PHE A 35 8.73 -12.08 7.45
CA PHE A 35 8.64 -13.38 8.15
C PHE A 35 9.17 -14.52 7.28
N GLY A 36 10.16 -14.24 6.44
CA GLY A 36 10.77 -15.26 5.59
C GLY A 36 10.10 -15.49 4.24
N THR A 37 8.93 -14.93 4.02
CA THR A 37 8.25 -15.02 2.73
C THR A 37 8.26 -13.65 2.08
N GLU A 38 8.65 -13.59 0.81
CA GLU A 38 8.67 -12.32 0.08
C GLU A 38 7.25 -11.88 -0.27
N ILE A 39 6.89 -10.66 0.12
CA ILE A 39 5.58 -10.10 -0.15
C ILE A 39 5.69 -8.65 -0.63
N TYR A 40 4.71 -8.23 -1.42
CA TYR A 40 4.44 -6.81 -1.66
C TYR A 40 3.42 -6.36 -0.62
N ASP A 41 3.53 -5.13 -0.18
CA ASP A 41 2.73 -4.64 0.94
C ASP A 41 2.38 -3.17 0.73
N ILE A 42 1.19 -2.78 1.17
CA ILE A 42 0.79 -1.39 1.18
C ILE A 42 -0.18 -1.18 2.35
N GLN A 43 -0.01 -0.07 3.04
CA GLN A 43 -0.93 0.32 4.09
C GLN A 43 -1.93 1.33 3.54
N LEU A 44 -3.22 1.06 3.74
CA LEU A 44 -4.29 1.94 3.31
C LEU A 44 -4.83 2.67 4.53
N ARG A 45 -4.82 4.00 4.50
CA ARG A 45 -5.35 4.81 5.58
C ARG A 45 -6.63 5.49 5.16
N PHE A 46 -7.55 5.62 6.11
CA PHE A 46 -8.88 6.15 5.87
C PHE A 46 -9.46 6.71 7.16
N PRO A 47 -10.45 7.63 7.05
CA PRO A 47 -11.05 8.21 8.26
C PRO A 47 -11.99 7.22 8.96
N LYS A 48 -12.29 7.53 10.21
CA LYS A 48 -13.10 6.67 11.07
C LYS A 48 -14.44 6.28 10.46
N HIS A 49 -15.08 7.17 9.72
CA HIS A 49 -16.41 6.87 9.17
C HIS A 49 -16.38 5.77 8.11
N ARG A 50 -15.20 5.37 7.64
CA ARG A 50 -15.08 4.30 6.65
C ARG A 50 -14.70 2.95 7.26
N ILE A 51 -14.62 2.85 8.59
CA ILE A 51 -14.24 1.60 9.24
C ILE A 51 -15.13 0.45 8.81
N LYS A 52 -16.46 0.66 8.82
CA LYS A 52 -17.41 -0.41 8.50
C LYS A 52 -17.19 -0.94 7.08
N GLU A 53 -16.96 -0.04 6.14
CA GLU A 53 -16.69 -0.40 4.75
C GLU A 53 -15.37 -1.19 4.64
N MET A 54 -14.35 -0.74 5.32
CA MET A 54 -13.01 -1.29 5.19
C MET A 54 -12.82 -2.62 5.93
N THR A 55 -13.69 -2.91 6.89
CA THR A 55 -13.65 -4.18 7.62
C THR A 55 -13.78 -5.38 6.68
N ALA A 56 -14.40 -5.19 5.51
CA ALA A 56 -14.52 -6.24 4.51
C ALA A 56 -13.16 -6.69 3.96
N TYR A 57 -12.14 -5.86 4.08
CA TYR A 57 -10.82 -6.10 3.46
C TYR A 57 -9.72 -6.39 4.46
N GLY A 58 -9.94 -6.12 5.73
CA GLY A 58 -8.93 -6.36 6.74
C GLY A 58 -9.42 -5.85 8.08
N LYS A 59 -8.57 -5.99 9.10
CA LYS A 59 -8.92 -5.54 10.44
C LYS A 59 -8.38 -4.13 10.66
N PRO A 60 -9.24 -3.11 10.70
CA PRO A 60 -8.77 -1.74 10.91
C PRO A 60 -8.14 -1.55 12.28
N ARG A 61 -7.09 -0.75 12.32
CA ARG A 61 -6.47 -0.33 13.58
C ARG A 61 -6.24 1.16 13.52
N GLU A 62 -6.34 1.81 14.66
CA GLU A 62 -6.11 3.24 14.73
C GLU A 62 -4.60 3.53 14.61
N VAL A 63 -4.22 4.50 13.79
CA VAL A 63 -2.81 4.83 13.56
C VAL A 63 -2.45 6.24 14.03
N GLU A 64 -3.36 7.20 13.86
CA GLU A 64 -3.18 8.55 14.38
C GLU A 64 -4.50 9.28 14.30
N ASP A 65 -4.63 10.36 15.01
CA ASP A 65 -5.83 11.18 15.18
C ASP A 65 -7.00 10.87 14.24
N GLY A 66 -7.86 9.93 14.68
CA GLY A 66 -9.06 9.63 13.92
C GLY A 66 -8.85 8.90 12.61
N ASN A 67 -7.62 8.53 12.28
CA ASN A 67 -7.32 7.76 11.08
C ASN A 67 -7.08 6.31 11.43
N PHE A 68 -7.53 5.42 10.54
CA PHE A 68 -7.39 3.98 10.70
C PHE A 68 -6.67 3.41 9.50
N ALA A 69 -6.14 2.21 9.64
CA ALA A 69 -5.37 1.59 8.59
C ALA A 69 -5.63 0.10 8.49
N ILE A 70 -5.51 -0.42 7.27
CA ILE A 70 -5.40 -1.86 7.02
C ILE A 70 -4.22 -2.06 6.09
N ASN A 71 -3.62 -3.24 6.15
CA ASN A 71 -2.56 -3.60 5.22
C ASN A 71 -3.08 -4.64 4.24
N ILE A 72 -2.73 -4.47 2.98
CA ILE A 72 -3.07 -5.44 1.93
C ILE A 72 -1.75 -5.91 1.34
N THR A 73 -1.63 -7.23 1.17
CA THR A 73 -0.37 -7.82 0.72
C THR A 73 -0.59 -8.76 -0.44
N ARG A 74 0.53 -9.14 -1.08
CA ARG A 74 0.55 -10.17 -2.10
C ARG A 74 1.89 -10.87 -2.05
N LYS A 75 1.89 -12.20 -2.10
CA LYS A 75 3.14 -12.94 -2.20
C LYS A 75 3.82 -12.60 -3.52
N ALA A 76 5.13 -12.46 -3.49
CA ALA A 76 5.89 -12.10 -4.68
C ALA A 76 5.92 -13.22 -5.71
N LYS A 77 5.69 -14.46 -5.27
CA LYS A 77 5.65 -15.62 -6.15
C LYS A 77 4.47 -16.50 -5.79
N ASN A 78 3.89 -17.15 -6.81
CA ASN A 78 2.80 -18.10 -6.57
C ASN A 78 3.38 -19.48 -6.17
N ALA A 79 2.51 -20.46 -5.97
CA ALA A 79 2.93 -21.79 -5.55
C ALA A 79 3.84 -22.46 -6.58
N LYS A 80 3.79 -22.04 -7.83
CA LYS A 80 4.64 -22.58 -8.91
C LYS A 80 5.96 -21.83 -9.04
N GLY A 81 6.24 -20.87 -8.16
CA GLY A 81 7.46 -20.07 -8.22
C GLY A 81 7.44 -18.97 -9.27
N GLN A 82 6.30 -18.73 -9.91
CA GLN A 82 6.17 -17.66 -10.89
C GLN A 82 5.98 -16.32 -10.20
N LYS A 83 6.64 -15.29 -10.72
CA LYS A 83 6.53 -13.94 -10.15
C LYS A 83 5.12 -13.40 -10.34
N THR A 84 4.61 -12.74 -9.30
CA THR A 84 3.27 -12.17 -9.30
C THR A 84 3.36 -10.70 -8.87
N PRO A 85 3.85 -9.82 -9.75
CA PRO A 85 4.01 -8.41 -9.39
C PRO A 85 2.68 -7.70 -9.21
N VAL A 86 2.71 -6.60 -8.47
CA VAL A 86 1.56 -5.72 -8.31
C VAL A 86 1.63 -4.67 -9.42
N ARG A 87 0.55 -4.50 -10.15
CA ARG A 87 0.50 -3.49 -11.21
C ARG A 87 0.23 -2.12 -10.57
N VAL A 88 1.07 -1.13 -10.89
CA VAL A 88 0.93 0.22 -10.35
C VAL A 88 0.77 1.18 -11.53
N VAL A 89 -0.33 1.91 -11.55
CA VAL A 89 -0.67 2.81 -12.65
C VAL A 89 -1.10 4.19 -12.13
N ASP A 90 -1.10 5.18 -13.02
CA ASP A 90 -1.61 6.50 -12.70
C ASP A 90 -3.11 6.59 -13.00
N ALA A 91 -3.66 7.80 -12.94
CA ALA A 91 -5.09 8.01 -13.16
C ALA A 91 -5.53 7.63 -14.57
N GLU A 92 -4.63 7.71 -15.56
CA GLU A 92 -4.92 7.34 -16.94
C GLU A 92 -4.52 5.90 -17.24
N LYS A 93 -4.16 5.12 -16.22
CA LYS A 93 -3.78 3.73 -16.33
C LYS A 93 -2.41 3.50 -16.98
N ASN A 94 -1.58 4.52 -17.00
CA ASN A 94 -0.20 4.39 -17.46
C ASN A 94 0.67 3.87 -16.33
N PRO A 95 1.64 2.97 -16.61
CA PRO A 95 2.51 2.44 -15.56
C PRO A 95 3.30 3.52 -14.86
N ILE A 96 3.44 3.39 -13.55
CA ILE A 96 4.25 4.30 -12.74
C ILE A 96 5.49 3.56 -12.29
N LYS A 97 6.65 4.19 -12.47
CA LYS A 97 7.92 3.63 -12.01
C LYS A 97 8.45 4.34 -10.77
N ASP A 98 7.87 5.48 -10.43
CA ASP A 98 8.28 6.23 -9.25
C ASP A 98 7.88 5.48 -7.97
N LEU A 99 8.66 5.65 -6.92
CA LEU A 99 8.31 5.11 -5.62
C LEU A 99 7.17 5.95 -5.01
N ILE A 100 6.23 5.26 -4.39
CA ILE A 100 5.05 5.91 -3.82
C ILE A 100 5.37 6.37 -2.40
N GLY A 101 5.34 7.68 -2.19
CA GLY A 101 5.59 8.25 -0.88
C GLY A 101 4.33 8.25 -0.02
N ASN A 102 4.55 8.33 1.30
CA ASN A 102 3.47 8.36 2.26
C ASN A 102 2.55 9.55 2.02
N GLY A 103 1.24 9.30 2.07
CA GLY A 103 0.24 10.32 1.84
C GLY A 103 -0.25 10.38 0.40
N SER A 104 0.35 9.62 -0.52
CA SER A 104 -0.18 9.48 -1.87
C SER A 104 -1.60 8.94 -1.79
N GLU A 105 -2.42 9.22 -2.78
CA GLU A 105 -3.83 8.84 -2.76
C GLU A 105 -4.20 8.05 -4.01
N GLY A 106 -5.21 7.21 -3.87
CA GLY A 106 -5.70 6.49 -5.03
C GLY A 106 -6.63 5.36 -4.69
N ASN A 107 -6.65 4.39 -5.59
CA ASN A 107 -7.56 3.25 -5.55
C ASN A 107 -6.77 1.96 -5.58
N VAL A 108 -7.37 0.89 -5.06
CA VAL A 108 -6.70 -0.41 -4.98
C VAL A 108 -7.64 -1.49 -5.51
N ILE A 109 -7.12 -2.36 -6.36
CA ILE A 109 -7.87 -3.54 -6.79
C ILE A 109 -7.39 -4.70 -5.95
N VAL A 110 -8.33 -5.41 -5.34
CA VAL A 110 -8.03 -6.59 -4.53
C VAL A 110 -8.84 -7.77 -5.03
N TYR A 111 -8.34 -8.96 -4.78
CA TYR A 111 -9.04 -10.21 -5.02
C TYR A 111 -9.29 -10.87 -3.67
N GLN A 112 -10.48 -11.36 -3.45
CA GLN A 112 -10.83 -12.02 -2.20
C GLN A 112 -11.33 -13.43 -2.45
N TYR A 113 -10.93 -14.34 -1.57
CA TYR A 113 -11.46 -15.69 -1.60
C TYR A 113 -11.62 -16.19 -0.14
N ASP A 114 -12.59 -17.09 0.03
CA ASP A 114 -12.81 -17.71 1.32
C ASP A 114 -11.94 -18.96 1.43
N TRP A 115 -11.42 -19.18 2.61
CA TRP A 115 -10.64 -20.39 2.89
C TRP A 115 -11.25 -21.11 4.10
N ASN A 116 -11.04 -22.43 4.13
CA ASN A 116 -11.53 -23.27 5.20
C ASN A 116 -10.51 -24.39 5.41
N VAL A 117 -9.88 -24.41 6.57
CA VAL A 117 -8.86 -25.40 6.91
C VAL A 117 -9.06 -25.87 8.34
N SER A 118 -9.26 -27.18 8.52
CA SER A 118 -9.36 -27.78 9.86
C SER A 118 -10.40 -27.12 10.75
N GLY A 119 -11.58 -26.84 10.22
CA GLY A 119 -12.66 -26.23 10.98
C GLY A 119 -12.54 -24.74 11.19
N ARG A 120 -11.48 -24.14 10.69
CA ARG A 120 -11.31 -22.69 10.71
C ARG A 120 -11.61 -22.13 9.33
N SER A 121 -12.17 -20.95 9.29
CA SER A 121 -12.48 -20.30 8.02
C SER A 121 -12.22 -18.82 8.11
N GLY A 122 -12.07 -18.19 6.95
CA GLY A 122 -11.86 -16.75 6.88
C GLY A 122 -11.83 -16.30 5.44
N THR A 123 -11.61 -15.03 5.23
CA THR A 123 -11.50 -14.43 3.92
C THR A 123 -10.08 -13.90 3.73
N LYS A 124 -9.46 -14.26 2.62
CA LYS A 124 -8.14 -13.75 2.27
C LYS A 124 -8.29 -12.62 1.26
N THR A 125 -7.61 -11.52 1.50
CA THR A 125 -7.60 -10.37 0.59
C THR A 125 -6.21 -10.27 -0.01
N ILE A 126 -6.13 -10.26 -1.34
CA ILE A 126 -4.87 -10.22 -2.06
C ILE A 126 -4.78 -8.94 -2.87
N LEU A 127 -3.65 -8.27 -2.78
CA LEU A 127 -3.37 -7.04 -3.54
C LEU A 127 -3.14 -7.38 -5.00
N ILE A 128 -3.89 -6.75 -5.90
CA ILE A 128 -3.76 -7.00 -7.33
C ILE A 128 -3.11 -5.83 -8.04
N ALA A 129 -3.63 -4.61 -7.80
CA ALA A 129 -3.14 -3.43 -8.51
C ALA A 129 -3.40 -2.18 -7.68
N VAL A 130 -2.63 -1.14 -7.96
CA VAL A 130 -2.77 0.16 -7.29
C VAL A 130 -2.85 1.23 -8.36
N GLN A 131 -3.83 2.10 -8.25
CA GLN A 131 -3.95 3.26 -9.12
C GLN A 131 -3.70 4.51 -8.28
N VAL A 132 -2.65 5.25 -8.61
CA VAL A 132 -2.26 6.43 -7.86
C VAL A 132 -2.83 7.65 -8.56
N THR A 133 -3.77 8.33 -7.89
CA THR A 133 -4.43 9.51 -8.46
C THR A 133 -3.75 10.81 -8.02
N ASN A 134 -3.04 10.76 -6.89
CA ASN A 134 -2.27 11.89 -6.39
C ASN A 134 -0.96 11.35 -5.83
N LEU A 135 0.10 11.48 -6.60
CA LEU A 135 1.40 10.90 -6.24
C LEU A 135 2.26 11.86 -5.45
N ILE A 136 2.74 11.38 -4.31
CA ILE A 136 3.82 12.01 -3.58
C ILE A 136 5.01 11.09 -3.78
N LYS A 137 6.06 11.57 -4.45
CA LYS A 137 7.20 10.72 -4.75
C LYS A 137 8.02 10.47 -3.48
N TYR A 138 8.45 9.22 -3.33
CA TYR A 138 9.37 8.86 -2.27
C TYR A 138 10.77 8.78 -2.83
N VAL A 139 11.69 9.48 -2.19
CA VAL A 139 13.10 9.44 -2.58
C VAL A 139 13.84 8.71 -1.46
N PRO A 140 14.44 7.55 -1.76
CA PRO A 140 15.17 6.81 -0.73
C PRO A 140 16.30 7.65 -0.14
N GLU A 141 16.58 7.47 1.13
CA GLU A 141 17.61 8.23 1.81
C GLU A 141 18.96 8.11 1.13
N THR A 142 19.25 6.95 0.57
CA THR A 142 20.52 6.73 -0.14
C THR A 142 20.64 7.54 -1.43
N GLU A 143 19.54 8.08 -1.92
CA GLU A 143 19.56 8.92 -3.12
C GLU A 143 19.42 10.40 -2.81
N VAL A 144 19.33 10.75 -1.54
CA VAL A 144 19.22 12.14 -1.13
C VAL A 144 20.61 12.65 -0.79
N ASP A 145 20.94 13.79 -1.30
CA ASP A 145 22.24 14.40 -1.05
C ASP A 145 22.03 15.89 -0.79
N PHE A 146 23.08 16.53 -0.28
CA PHE A 146 23.00 17.96 -0.05
C PHE A 146 23.04 18.71 -1.39
N ASP A 147 22.31 19.81 -1.45
CA ASP A 147 22.38 20.69 -2.59
C ASP A 147 23.73 21.37 -2.65
N ILE A 148 24.16 21.68 -3.85
CA ILE A 148 25.35 22.50 -4.04
C ILE A 148 24.92 23.94 -3.75
N LEU A 149 25.52 24.54 -2.72
CA LEU A 149 25.19 25.89 -2.36
C LEU A 149 26.23 26.86 -2.90
N GLU A 150 25.77 28.05 -3.24
CA GLU A 150 26.68 29.10 -3.61
C GLU A 150 27.59 29.38 -2.46
N PRO A 151 28.92 29.56 -2.71
CA PRO A 151 29.80 29.96 -1.64
C PRO A 151 29.32 31.31 -1.16
N VAL A 152 28.85 31.33 0.03
CA VAL A 152 28.35 32.52 0.51
C VAL A 152 29.48 33.38 0.74
N ALA A 153 29.40 34.11 0.16
CA ALA A 153 30.23 34.76 0.33
C ALA A 153 30.83 34.48 1.53
N LYS A 154 31.46 34.36 1.48
CA LYS A 154 31.85 33.96 2.22
C LYS A 154 32.14 34.73 3.03
N ASP A 155 31.88 35.65 3.28
CA ASP A 155 31.90 36.11 3.88
C ASP A 155 31.56 35.82 4.82
N ASN A 156 31.63 35.79 5.22
CA ASN A 156 31.37 35.17 5.91
C ASN A 156 31.91 34.30 6.45
N GLU A 157 32.66 34.52 6.70
CA GLU A 157 33.05 33.58 6.88
C GLU A 157 33.53 33.41 7.65
N PRO A 158 33.94 33.78 7.99
CA PRO A 158 34.43 33.23 8.47
C PRO A 158 34.60 32.76 9.24
N VAL A 159 34.65 33.11 9.33
CA VAL A 159 34.70 32.45 9.57
C VAL A 159 35.00 31.69 9.98
N SER A 160 35.41 32.10 10.12
CA SER A 160 35.65 31.31 10.09
C SER A 160 35.80 30.45 10.41
N ALA A 161 36.23 30.73 10.37
CA ALA A 161 36.31 29.79 10.29
C ALA A 161 36.45 28.98 10.90
N ASP A 162 36.67 29.16 11.44
CA ASP A 162 36.78 28.29 11.91
C ASP A 162 36.02 27.59 12.25
N PHE A 163 35.74 27.41 12.27
CA PHE A 163 34.88 26.62 12.42
C PHE A 163 34.83 25.70 12.66
#